data_1572eac4659252927bb44cfbfefd0c17
#
_entry.id   1572eac4659252927bb44cfbfefd0c17
#
_cell.length_a   1.000
_cell.length_b   1.000
_cell.length_c   1.000
_cell.angle_alpha   90.00
_cell.angle_beta   90.00
_cell.angle_gamma   90.00
#
_symmetry.space_group_name_H-M   'P 1'
#
loop_
_entity.id
_entity.type
_entity.pdbx_description
1 polymer ?
#
loop_
_entity_poly.entity_id
_entity_poly.type
_entity_poly.pdbx_seq_one_letter_code
_entity_poly.pdbx_strand_id
1 'polypeptide(L)'
;MYMRPVTAGDAERIAEIYNWYVLNTIITFETDVVSPQEMTKRIQENFINHDWLVGEVNQKVVAYAYYGPFRARAAYNHAVESTIYLSQGSMGKGFGRTLYAQLLQSVKDRGFREAIGVIALPNPQSIALHRAMGFAEVGVLKRVGYKFERYIDVGLWQLSVA
;
A
#
# COMPACT_ATOMS: atom_id res chain seq x y z
N MET A 1 16.49 8.65 -2.23
CA MET A 1 15.75 7.86 -1.23
C MET A 1 16.44 6.50 -1.09
N TYR A 2 16.82 6.13 0.11
CA TYR A 2 17.34 4.81 0.45
C TYR A 2 16.16 3.87 0.78
N MET A 3 16.20 2.63 0.30
CA MET A 3 15.13 1.65 0.50
C MET A 3 15.68 0.43 1.24
N ARG A 4 14.90 -0.07 2.19
CA ARG A 4 15.23 -1.25 2.99
C ARG A 4 13.97 -1.97 3.49
N PRO A 5 14.10 -3.22 3.94
CA PRO A 5 13.05 -3.87 4.71
C PRO A 5 12.65 -3.06 5.95
N VAL A 6 11.40 -3.16 6.34
CA VAL A 6 10.88 -2.58 7.57
C VAL A 6 11.52 -3.23 8.80
N THR A 7 11.63 -2.47 9.88
CA THR A 7 12.00 -2.99 11.21
C THR A 7 10.91 -2.63 12.22
N ALA A 8 10.90 -3.26 13.38
CA ALA A 8 9.96 -2.92 14.46
C ALA A 8 10.09 -1.45 14.91
N GLY A 9 11.28 -0.86 14.80
CA GLY A 9 11.53 0.54 15.13
C GLY A 9 10.85 1.55 14.20
N ASP A 10 10.37 1.11 13.03
CA ASP A 10 9.69 1.98 12.06
C ASP A 10 8.19 2.16 12.36
N ALA A 11 7.62 1.33 13.23
CA ALA A 11 6.18 1.24 13.44
C ALA A 11 5.55 2.57 13.87
N GLU A 12 6.20 3.33 14.74
CA GLU A 12 5.72 4.65 15.17
C GLU A 12 5.63 5.61 13.99
N ARG A 13 6.70 5.68 13.18
CA ARG A 13 6.73 6.58 12.01
C ARG A 13 5.76 6.13 10.92
N ILE A 14 5.60 4.85 10.70
CA ILE A 14 4.62 4.29 9.76
C ILE A 14 3.20 4.61 10.22
N ALA A 15 2.90 4.46 11.52
CA ALA A 15 1.62 4.83 12.10
C ALA A 15 1.32 6.33 11.92
N GLU A 16 2.31 7.22 12.12
CA GLU A 16 2.15 8.66 11.87
C GLU A 16 1.77 8.94 10.41
N ILE A 17 2.50 8.34 9.45
CA ILE A 17 2.20 8.51 8.01
C ILE A 17 0.78 8.02 7.72
N TYR A 18 0.43 6.82 8.18
CA TYR A 18 -0.86 6.20 7.93
C TYR A 18 -2.03 6.97 8.54
N ASN A 19 -1.89 7.40 9.80
CA ASN A 19 -2.94 8.09 10.53
C ASN A 19 -3.30 9.44 9.93
N TRP A 20 -2.34 10.09 9.26
CA TRP A 20 -2.68 11.27 8.49
C TRP A 20 -3.73 10.96 7.40
N TYR A 21 -3.58 9.83 6.69
CA TYR A 21 -4.56 9.40 5.68
C TYR A 21 -5.88 8.97 6.32
N VAL A 22 -5.83 8.31 7.47
CA VAL A 22 -7.04 7.92 8.23
C VAL A 22 -7.89 9.14 8.55
N LEU A 23 -7.28 10.20 9.06
CA LEU A 23 -7.99 11.38 9.55
C LEU A 23 -8.39 12.37 8.43
N ASN A 24 -7.67 12.42 7.32
CA ASN A 24 -7.79 13.52 6.36
C ASN A 24 -8.22 13.09 4.96
N THR A 25 -8.33 11.79 4.66
CA THR A 25 -8.58 11.31 3.30
C THR A 25 -9.52 10.13 3.24
N ILE A 26 -10.02 9.86 2.04
CA ILE A 26 -10.74 8.62 1.72
C ILE A 26 -9.82 7.48 1.27
N ILE A 27 -8.51 7.72 1.19
CA ILE A 27 -7.53 6.77 0.61
C ILE A 27 -7.45 5.47 1.40
N THR A 28 -7.66 5.53 2.72
CA THR A 28 -7.92 4.36 3.55
C THR A 28 -9.33 4.39 4.12
N PHE A 29 -9.93 3.22 4.32
CA PHE A 29 -11.27 3.10 4.90
C PHE A 29 -11.26 2.88 6.42
N GLU A 30 -10.08 2.85 7.05
CA GLU A 30 -10.04 2.96 8.51
C GLU A 30 -10.52 4.34 8.96
N THR A 31 -11.29 4.37 10.03
CA THR A 31 -11.91 5.57 10.61
C THR A 31 -11.23 6.01 11.90
N ASP A 32 -10.59 5.07 12.58
CA ASP A 32 -9.88 5.29 13.84
C ASP A 32 -8.37 5.21 13.64
N VAL A 33 -7.63 6.01 14.39
CA VAL A 33 -6.17 6.00 14.34
C VAL A 33 -5.59 4.68 14.83
N VAL A 34 -4.51 4.26 14.19
CA VAL A 34 -3.77 3.04 14.51
C VAL A 34 -2.62 3.38 15.47
N SER A 35 -2.54 2.68 16.60
CA SER A 35 -1.43 2.88 17.53
C SER A 35 -0.11 2.31 17.00
N PRO A 36 1.05 2.79 17.48
CA PRO A 36 2.33 2.18 17.13
C PRO A 36 2.41 0.69 17.48
N GLN A 37 1.78 0.26 18.57
CA GLN A 37 1.72 -1.13 19.01
C GLN A 37 0.93 -2.00 18.02
N GLU A 38 -0.24 -1.50 17.59
CA GLU A 38 -1.03 -2.19 16.56
C GLU A 38 -0.28 -2.23 15.22
N MET A 39 0.42 -1.14 14.85
CA MET A 39 1.24 -1.12 13.65
C MET A 39 2.39 -2.13 13.71
N THR A 40 3.05 -2.25 14.86
CA THR A 40 4.07 -3.28 15.11
C THR A 40 3.52 -4.68 14.88
N LYS A 41 2.34 -4.97 15.42
CA LYS A 41 1.67 -6.26 15.25
C LYS A 41 1.38 -6.55 13.77
N ARG A 42 0.82 -5.58 13.04
CA ARG A 42 0.54 -5.72 11.58
C ARG A 42 1.80 -6.01 10.78
N ILE A 43 2.91 -5.32 11.08
CA ILE A 43 4.20 -5.56 10.44
C ILE A 43 4.68 -6.99 10.72
N GLN A 44 4.65 -7.44 11.96
CA GLN A 44 5.12 -8.77 12.36
C GLN A 44 4.29 -9.89 11.73
N GLU A 45 2.96 -9.77 11.73
CA GLU A 45 2.05 -10.77 11.17
C GLU A 45 2.21 -10.88 9.64
N ASN A 46 2.42 -9.76 8.96
CA ASN A 46 2.58 -9.74 7.52
C ASN A 46 3.96 -10.24 7.06
N PHE A 47 5.01 -9.97 7.83
CA PHE A 47 6.41 -10.22 7.46
C PHE A 47 6.76 -11.71 7.32
N ILE A 48 5.96 -12.61 7.86
CA ILE A 48 6.20 -14.07 7.78
C ILE A 48 6.21 -14.54 6.33
N ASN A 49 5.28 -14.06 5.51
CA ASN A 49 5.06 -14.55 4.15
C ASN A 49 5.16 -13.46 3.07
N HIS A 50 5.22 -12.19 3.45
CA HIS A 50 5.14 -11.05 2.56
C HIS A 50 6.18 -10.00 2.93
N ASP A 51 6.53 -9.13 1.99
CA ASP A 51 7.52 -8.10 2.25
C ASP A 51 6.87 -6.75 2.55
N TRP A 52 7.55 -6.02 3.39
CA TRP A 52 7.23 -4.65 3.74
C TRP A 52 8.50 -3.81 3.65
N LEU A 53 8.48 -2.78 2.81
CA LEU A 53 9.62 -1.91 2.53
C LEU A 53 9.36 -0.49 3.04
N VAL A 54 10.41 0.17 3.47
CA VAL A 54 10.41 1.60 3.79
C VAL A 54 11.38 2.36 2.88
N GLY A 55 11.04 3.60 2.60
CA GLY A 55 11.89 4.55 1.90
C GLY A 55 12.31 5.69 2.83
N GLU A 56 13.62 5.93 2.93
CA GLU A 56 14.21 6.94 3.79
C GLU A 56 14.86 8.09 3.00
N VAL A 57 14.69 9.29 3.51
CA VAL A 57 15.44 10.49 3.10
C VAL A 57 16.02 11.13 4.35
N ASN A 58 17.32 11.37 4.36
CA ASN A 58 18.03 11.93 5.53
C ASN A 58 17.73 11.15 6.83
N GLN A 59 17.78 9.82 6.77
CA GLN A 59 17.54 8.89 7.89
C GLN A 59 16.09 8.96 8.47
N LYS A 60 15.17 9.57 7.76
CA LYS A 60 13.76 9.60 8.15
C LYS A 60 12.92 8.82 7.17
N VAL A 61 12.08 7.92 7.65
CA VAL A 61 11.10 7.20 6.81
C VAL A 61 10.08 8.21 6.27
N VAL A 62 9.97 8.26 4.94
CA VAL A 62 9.08 9.17 4.20
C VAL A 62 8.05 8.42 3.35
N ALA A 63 8.25 7.13 3.18
CA ALA A 63 7.33 6.27 2.43
C ALA A 63 7.42 4.83 2.94
N TYR A 64 6.35 4.08 2.78
CA TYR A 64 6.37 2.65 2.97
C TYR A 64 5.44 1.96 1.97
N ALA A 65 5.76 0.70 1.65
CA ALA A 65 4.95 -0.12 0.78
C ALA A 65 5.03 -1.58 1.23
N TYR A 66 3.93 -2.30 1.09
CA TYR A 66 3.85 -3.70 1.45
C TYR A 66 2.85 -4.43 0.56
N TYR A 67 2.88 -5.74 0.61
CA TYR A 67 1.81 -6.56 0.08
C TYR A 67 1.39 -7.61 1.10
N GLY A 68 0.17 -8.09 0.96
CA GLY A 68 -0.42 -9.13 1.78
C GLY A 68 -1.27 -10.06 0.92
N PRO A 69 -1.92 -11.08 1.52
CA PRO A 69 -2.77 -12.00 0.77
C PRO A 69 -3.96 -11.25 0.16
N PHE A 70 -4.23 -11.52 -1.11
CA PHE A 70 -5.40 -10.91 -1.77
C PHE A 70 -6.72 -11.39 -1.16
N ARG A 71 -6.82 -12.70 -0.89
CA ARG A 71 -7.99 -13.32 -0.24
C ARG A 71 -7.56 -14.56 0.54
N ALA A 72 -8.36 -14.94 1.53
CA ALA A 72 -7.99 -16.00 2.49
C ALA A 72 -8.03 -17.43 1.94
N ARG A 73 -8.75 -17.71 0.83
CA ARG A 73 -8.86 -19.07 0.30
C ARG A 73 -7.59 -19.49 -0.44
N ALA A 74 -7.13 -20.73 -0.25
CA ALA A 74 -5.86 -21.26 -0.74
C ALA A 74 -5.65 -21.10 -2.27
N ALA A 75 -6.69 -21.16 -3.07
CA ALA A 75 -6.59 -20.95 -4.52
C ALA A 75 -6.13 -19.53 -4.92
N TYR A 76 -6.16 -18.56 -3.99
CA TYR A 76 -5.65 -17.20 -4.19
C TYR A 76 -4.19 -17.00 -3.73
N ASN A 77 -3.50 -18.03 -3.25
CA ASN A 77 -2.15 -17.91 -2.66
C ASN A 77 -1.06 -17.41 -3.61
N HIS A 78 -1.31 -17.34 -4.91
CA HIS A 78 -0.42 -16.75 -5.90
C HIS A 78 -0.69 -15.27 -6.21
N ALA A 79 -1.72 -14.69 -5.60
CA ALA A 79 -2.13 -13.30 -5.77
C ALA A 79 -1.95 -12.51 -4.47
N VAL A 80 -1.46 -11.28 -4.59
CA VAL A 80 -1.25 -10.38 -3.46
C VAL A 80 -2.00 -9.06 -3.68
N GLU A 81 -2.42 -8.43 -2.59
CA GLU A 81 -2.85 -7.04 -2.58
C GLU A 81 -1.69 -6.15 -2.16
N SER A 82 -1.34 -5.18 -2.98
CA SER A 82 -0.21 -4.27 -2.75
C SER A 82 -0.70 -2.88 -2.31
N THR A 83 0.06 -2.27 -1.41
CA THR A 83 -0.27 -1.00 -0.76
C THR A 83 0.96 -0.11 -0.69
N ILE A 84 0.77 1.20 -0.89
CA ILE A 84 1.84 2.20 -0.77
C ILE A 84 1.30 3.50 -0.18
N TYR A 85 2.06 4.07 0.75
CA TYR A 85 1.81 5.37 1.36
C TYR A 85 3.07 6.22 1.41
N LEU A 86 2.90 7.52 1.20
CA LEU A 86 3.97 8.52 1.30
C LEU A 86 3.59 9.58 2.34
N SER A 87 4.58 10.08 3.08
CA SER A 87 4.37 11.28 3.90
C SER A 87 4.02 12.47 3.01
N GLN A 88 3.21 13.41 3.53
CA GLN A 88 2.69 14.54 2.76
C GLN A 88 3.77 15.32 1.96
N GLY A 89 4.87 15.68 2.60
CA GLY A 89 5.95 16.45 1.97
C GLY A 89 6.80 15.64 0.97
N SER A 90 6.48 14.37 0.75
CA SER A 90 7.26 13.46 -0.10
C SER A 90 6.56 13.08 -1.41
N MET A 91 5.32 13.55 -1.59
CA MET A 91 4.57 13.34 -2.84
C MET A 91 5.17 14.15 -4.01
N GLY A 92 4.98 13.66 -5.22
CA GLY A 92 5.43 14.35 -6.44
C GLY A 92 6.94 14.32 -6.71
N LYS A 93 7.74 13.65 -5.87
CA LYS A 93 9.20 13.56 -5.97
C LYS A 93 9.71 12.25 -6.62
N GLY A 94 8.83 11.46 -7.18
CA GLY A 94 9.17 10.16 -7.78
C GLY A 94 9.39 9.02 -6.78
N PHE A 95 9.37 9.27 -5.47
CA PHE A 95 9.64 8.27 -4.45
C PHE A 95 8.67 7.08 -4.48
N GLY A 96 7.39 7.35 -4.73
CA GLY A 96 6.37 6.31 -4.84
C GLY A 96 6.68 5.33 -5.97
N ARG A 97 7.06 5.83 -7.14
CA ARG A 97 7.41 4.99 -8.29
C ARG A 97 8.62 4.09 -8.00
N THR A 98 9.66 4.65 -7.40
CA THR A 98 10.88 3.90 -7.08
C THR A 98 10.63 2.82 -6.04
N LEU A 99 9.93 3.15 -4.94
CA LEU A 99 9.62 2.19 -3.88
C LEU A 99 8.67 1.09 -4.38
N TYR A 100 7.65 1.48 -5.16
CA TYR A 100 6.67 0.51 -5.65
C TYR A 100 7.27 -0.44 -6.69
N ALA A 101 8.20 0.03 -7.53
CA ALA A 101 8.94 -0.84 -8.44
C ALA A 101 9.74 -1.91 -7.69
N GLN A 102 10.41 -1.55 -6.59
CA GLN A 102 11.13 -2.52 -5.77
C GLN A 102 10.20 -3.49 -5.06
N LEU A 103 9.05 -3.02 -4.58
CA LEU A 103 8.05 -3.91 -3.98
C LEU A 103 7.52 -4.93 -5.01
N LEU A 104 7.20 -4.52 -6.23
CA LEU A 104 6.73 -5.41 -7.28
C LEU A 104 7.80 -6.41 -7.72
N GLN A 105 9.06 -6.02 -7.71
CA GLN A 105 10.17 -6.95 -7.93
C GLN A 105 10.22 -8.01 -6.83
N SER A 106 10.06 -7.62 -5.56
CA SER A 106 9.99 -8.57 -4.44
C SER A 106 8.79 -9.52 -4.56
N VAL A 107 7.63 -9.05 -4.99
CA VAL A 107 6.45 -9.91 -5.28
C VAL A 107 6.82 -11.01 -6.28
N LYS A 108 7.49 -10.65 -7.37
CA LYS A 108 7.97 -11.58 -8.39
C LYS A 108 9.01 -12.55 -7.85
N ASP A 109 10.02 -12.05 -7.13
CA ASP A 109 11.13 -12.86 -6.61
C ASP A 109 10.67 -13.90 -5.59
N ARG A 110 9.59 -13.62 -4.87
CA ARG A 110 8.94 -14.58 -3.96
C ARG A 110 7.99 -15.56 -4.64
N GLY A 111 7.86 -15.48 -5.97
CA GLY A 111 7.07 -16.43 -6.76
C GLY A 111 5.58 -16.14 -6.85
N PHE A 112 5.12 -14.99 -6.37
CA PHE A 112 3.75 -14.52 -6.63
C PHE A 112 3.62 -14.15 -8.11
N ARG A 113 2.39 -14.21 -8.62
CA ARG A 113 2.11 -14.01 -10.06
C ARG A 113 1.28 -12.77 -10.33
N GLU A 114 0.40 -12.40 -9.43
CA GLU A 114 -0.57 -11.32 -9.63
C GLU A 114 -0.51 -10.33 -8.46
N ALA A 115 -0.40 -9.05 -8.78
CA ALA A 115 -0.53 -7.95 -7.83
C ALA A 115 -1.84 -7.20 -8.08
N ILE A 116 -2.62 -7.00 -7.03
CA ILE A 116 -3.89 -6.28 -7.05
C ILE A 116 -3.71 -4.95 -6.32
N GLY A 117 -4.11 -3.86 -6.97
CA GLY A 117 -4.26 -2.55 -6.36
C GLY A 117 -5.73 -2.26 -6.11
N VAL A 118 -6.06 -1.81 -4.90
CA VAL A 118 -7.42 -1.42 -4.48
C VAL A 118 -7.39 0.08 -4.18
N ILE A 119 -8.12 0.87 -4.97
CA ILE A 119 -8.01 2.34 -4.94
C ILE A 119 -9.36 2.97 -4.65
N ALA A 120 -9.49 3.66 -3.52
CA ALA A 120 -10.65 4.51 -3.25
C ALA A 120 -10.70 5.68 -4.23
N LEU A 121 -11.86 5.93 -4.81
CA LEU A 121 -12.05 6.91 -5.88
C LEU A 121 -12.83 8.15 -5.39
N PRO A 122 -12.46 9.37 -5.84
CA PRO A 122 -11.38 9.67 -6.79
C PRO A 122 -9.98 9.67 -6.12
N ASN A 123 -8.98 9.17 -6.84
CA ASN A 123 -7.57 9.24 -6.45
C ASN A 123 -6.67 9.28 -7.68
N PRO A 124 -6.58 10.43 -8.37
CA PRO A 124 -5.83 10.52 -9.63
C PRO A 124 -4.33 10.23 -9.47
N GLN A 125 -3.74 10.53 -8.32
CA GLN A 125 -2.32 10.27 -8.07
C GLN A 125 -2.03 8.76 -7.98
N SER A 126 -2.86 8.01 -7.26
CA SER A 126 -2.73 6.56 -7.18
C SER A 126 -2.99 5.89 -8.52
N ILE A 127 -4.01 6.33 -9.26
CA ILE A 127 -4.30 5.84 -10.61
C ILE A 127 -3.10 6.06 -11.54
N ALA A 128 -2.52 7.26 -11.53
CA ALA A 128 -1.36 7.59 -12.35
C ALA A 128 -0.14 6.71 -11.99
N LEU A 129 0.09 6.47 -10.71
CA LEU A 129 1.16 5.58 -10.24
C LEU A 129 0.93 4.15 -10.72
N HIS A 130 -0.25 3.58 -10.50
CA HIS A 130 -0.55 2.21 -10.92
C HIS A 130 -0.44 2.02 -12.43
N ARG A 131 -0.95 2.97 -13.24
CA ARG A 131 -0.76 2.96 -14.70
C ARG A 131 0.72 3.00 -15.09
N ALA A 132 1.50 3.87 -14.45
CA ALA A 132 2.94 3.99 -14.71
C ALA A 132 3.73 2.73 -14.31
N MET A 133 3.19 1.91 -13.40
CA MET A 133 3.75 0.61 -13.00
C MET A 133 3.23 -0.55 -13.86
N GLY A 134 2.36 -0.30 -14.83
CA GLY A 134 1.84 -1.30 -15.76
C GLY A 134 0.54 -2.00 -15.30
N PHE A 135 -0.09 -1.55 -14.24
CA PHE A 135 -1.40 -2.07 -13.84
C PHE A 135 -2.49 -1.68 -14.86
N ALA A 136 -3.40 -2.59 -15.12
CA ALA A 136 -4.62 -2.34 -15.87
C ALA A 136 -5.83 -2.25 -14.92
N GLU A 137 -6.76 -1.37 -15.22
CA GLU A 137 -8.05 -1.30 -14.52
C GLU A 137 -8.90 -2.53 -14.87
N VAL A 138 -9.39 -3.25 -13.87
CA VAL A 138 -10.22 -4.44 -14.06
C VAL A 138 -11.68 -4.22 -13.68
N GLY A 139 -12.00 -3.15 -12.97
CA GLY A 139 -13.38 -2.79 -12.66
C GLY A 139 -13.51 -1.77 -11.53
N VAL A 140 -14.75 -1.34 -11.31
CA VAL A 140 -15.11 -0.40 -10.26
C VAL A 140 -16.27 -0.94 -9.45
N LEU A 141 -16.09 -1.05 -8.15
CA LEU A 141 -17.13 -1.38 -7.18
C LEU A 141 -17.81 -0.09 -6.75
N LYS A 142 -19.12 0.01 -7.01
CA LYS A 142 -19.87 1.23 -6.71
C LYS A 142 -20.33 1.25 -5.26
N ARG A 143 -20.03 2.37 -4.56
CA ARG A 143 -20.55 2.70 -3.22
C ARG A 143 -20.26 1.65 -2.15
N VAL A 144 -19.15 0.93 -2.24
CA VAL A 144 -18.78 -0.14 -1.29
C VAL A 144 -18.13 0.39 -0.01
N GLY A 145 -17.55 1.59 -0.03
CA GLY A 145 -17.00 2.26 1.14
C GLY A 145 -17.95 3.35 1.66
N TYR A 146 -17.87 3.64 2.97
CA TYR A 146 -18.56 4.77 3.58
C TYR A 146 -17.64 5.48 4.57
N LYS A 147 -17.31 6.74 4.30
CA LYS A 147 -16.43 7.56 5.14
C LYS A 147 -16.73 9.05 4.93
N PHE A 148 -16.58 9.85 5.97
CA PHE A 148 -16.92 11.29 5.94
C PHE A 148 -18.34 11.55 5.39
N GLU A 149 -19.32 10.77 5.89
CA GLU A 149 -20.74 10.88 5.56
C GLU A 149 -21.07 10.71 4.06
N ARG A 150 -20.21 10.00 3.32
CA ARG A 150 -20.45 9.72 1.89
C ARG A 150 -20.07 8.31 1.50
N TYR A 151 -20.73 7.78 0.48
CA TYR A 151 -20.39 6.53 -0.17
C TYR A 151 -19.23 6.74 -1.15
N ILE A 152 -18.36 5.75 -1.21
CA ILE A 152 -17.09 5.82 -1.96
C ILE A 152 -17.01 4.62 -2.89
N ASP A 153 -16.71 4.88 -4.17
CA ASP A 153 -16.39 3.86 -5.15
C ASP A 153 -14.96 3.36 -4.97
N VAL A 154 -14.71 2.11 -5.34
CA VAL A 154 -13.38 1.49 -5.29
C VAL A 154 -13.01 0.93 -6.65
N GLY A 155 -11.89 1.40 -7.20
CA GLY A 155 -11.29 0.84 -8.41
C GLY A 155 -10.39 -0.35 -8.09
N LEU A 156 -10.48 -1.38 -8.92
CA LEU A 156 -9.62 -2.56 -8.86
C LEU A 156 -8.64 -2.52 -10.04
N TRP A 157 -7.38 -2.70 -9.73
CA TRP A 157 -6.25 -2.66 -10.68
C TRP A 157 -5.44 -3.94 -10.56
N GLN A 158 -4.94 -4.48 -11.66
CA GLN A 158 -4.20 -5.72 -11.67
C GLN A 158 -2.94 -5.61 -12.52
N LEU A 159 -1.87 -6.23 -12.05
CA LEU A 159 -0.62 -6.42 -12.77
C LEU A 159 -0.19 -7.88 -12.65
N SER A 160 0.08 -8.54 -13.79
CA SER A 160 0.82 -9.81 -13.83
C SER A 160 2.31 -9.50 -13.69
N VAL A 161 2.95 -10.08 -12.67
CA VAL A 161 4.40 -9.94 -12.40
C VAL A 161 5.18 -11.19 -12.82
N ALA A 162 4.50 -12.19 -13.38
CA ALA A 162 5.07 -13.47 -13.80
C ALA A 162 5.94 -13.35 -15.05
#